data_5d64dfa0c7443489a19719d11a635247
#
_entry.id   5d64dfa0c7443489a19719d11a635247
#
_cell.length_a   1.000
_cell.length_b   1.000
_cell.length_c   1.000
_cell.angle_alpha   90.00
_cell.angle_beta   90.00
_cell.angle_gamma   90.00
#
_symmetry.space_group_name_H-M   'P 1'
#
loop_
_entity.id
_entity.type
_entity.pdbx_description
1 polymer ?
#
loop_
_entity_poly.entity_id
_entity_poly.type
_entity_poly.pdbx_seq_one_letter_code
_entity_poly.pdbx_strand_id
1 'polypeptide(L)'
;MSANLKRGCGILLIASVVLLSILALLPDADVNHDAGYTSSELSIRETVDGSVTSTSYVNLDGAITGAIDMGYATVCRMRDDSGQVVEERYLDANGDPVARYDDYYGLSYEYDETSMVITYLDAESNPIKLSDGYSTIVRTQVDGRASDDFYYDLNGQQVQCSGGYYGLHREYNAEGQNI
;
A
#
# COMPACT_ATOMS: atom_id res chain seq x y z
N MET A 1 -28.73 8.71 7.23
CA MET A 1 -27.61 9.61 7.56
C MET A 1 -26.49 8.72 8.07
N SER A 2 -25.59 8.31 7.18
CA SER A 2 -24.44 7.43 7.50
C SER A 2 -23.28 8.30 7.94
N ALA A 3 -22.80 8.08 9.15
CA ALA A 3 -21.61 8.75 9.65
C ALA A 3 -20.37 8.09 9.01
N ASN A 4 -19.73 8.78 8.08
CA ASN A 4 -18.43 8.42 7.55
C ASN A 4 -17.40 8.46 8.69
N LEU A 5 -17.08 7.31 9.26
CA LEU A 5 -15.97 7.16 10.19
C LEU A 5 -14.68 7.09 9.35
N LYS A 6 -14.09 8.25 9.06
CA LYS A 6 -12.74 8.36 8.52
C LYS A 6 -11.76 7.87 9.60
N ARG A 7 -11.44 6.60 9.58
CA ARG A 7 -10.31 6.03 10.31
C ARG A 7 -9.17 5.86 9.33
N GLY A 8 -8.37 6.91 9.17
CA GLY A 8 -7.06 6.75 8.56
C GLY A 8 -6.25 5.73 9.36
N CYS A 9 -5.34 5.01 8.71
CA CYS A 9 -4.28 4.25 9.39
C CYS A 9 -3.34 5.26 10.08
N GLY A 10 -3.91 6.04 10.97
CA GLY A 10 -3.18 6.81 11.95
C GLY A 10 -2.71 5.80 12.97
N ILE A 11 -1.42 5.53 13.03
CA ILE A 11 -0.80 4.84 14.15
C ILE A 11 -1.30 5.56 15.39
N LEU A 12 -2.22 4.92 16.08
CA LEU A 12 -2.57 5.34 17.41
C LEU A 12 -1.35 5.06 18.29
N LEU A 13 -0.49 6.06 18.46
CA LEU A 13 0.58 6.11 19.44
C LEU A 13 -0.05 6.09 20.84
N ILE A 14 -0.69 4.97 21.21
CA ILE A 14 -1.14 4.70 22.55
C ILE A 14 -0.65 3.29 22.91
N ALA A 15 0.59 3.19 23.20
CA ALA A 15 1.13 2.22 24.17
C ALA A 15 2.65 2.36 24.15
N SER A 16 3.22 3.20 24.91
CA SER A 16 4.58 3.05 25.43
C SER A 16 5.04 4.31 26.15
N VAL A 17 4.25 4.80 27.07
CA VAL A 17 4.73 5.84 28.01
C VAL A 17 5.45 5.23 29.23
N VAL A 18 5.82 3.95 29.19
CA VAL A 18 6.49 3.28 30.33
C VAL A 18 7.90 2.78 30.03
N LEU A 19 8.47 3.05 28.85
CA LEU A 19 9.87 2.65 28.56
C LEU A 19 10.77 3.79 28.07
N LEU A 20 10.50 5.01 28.49
CA LEU A 20 11.26 6.20 28.06
C LEU A 20 12.24 6.71 29.10
N SER A 21 12.92 5.85 29.86
CA SER A 21 13.92 6.31 30.84
C SER A 21 15.27 5.60 30.81
N ILE A 22 15.59 4.78 29.82
CA ILE A 22 16.92 4.14 29.70
C ILE A 22 17.49 4.20 28.26
N LEU A 23 17.10 5.18 27.44
CA LEU A 23 17.69 5.31 26.09
C LEU A 23 18.42 6.65 25.84
N ALA A 24 19.03 7.20 26.87
CA ALA A 24 19.76 8.47 26.78
C ALA A 24 21.28 8.31 26.85
N LEU A 25 21.86 7.22 26.36
CA LEU A 25 23.33 7.05 26.28
C LEU A 25 23.76 6.00 25.24
N LEU A 26 23.08 5.91 24.10
CA LEU A 26 23.72 5.28 22.95
C LEU A 26 24.20 6.41 22.03
N PRO A 27 25.48 6.40 21.60
CA PRO A 27 25.93 7.34 20.59
C PRO A 27 25.05 7.18 19.35
N ASP A 28 24.72 8.31 18.72
CA ASP A 28 24.14 8.34 17.37
C ASP A 28 24.95 7.37 16.49
N ALA A 29 24.44 6.17 16.33
CA ALA A 29 24.90 5.34 15.25
C ALA A 29 24.45 6.09 14.00
N ASP A 30 25.38 6.67 13.26
CA ASP A 30 25.18 7.09 11.88
C ASP A 30 24.43 5.93 11.19
N VAL A 31 23.15 6.08 11.04
CA VAL A 31 22.32 5.16 10.25
C VAL A 31 22.73 5.43 8.83
N ASN A 32 23.68 4.63 8.37
CA ASN A 32 24.16 4.66 7.00
C ASN A 32 22.99 4.28 6.09
N HIS A 33 22.28 5.27 5.56
CA HIS A 33 21.11 5.12 4.68
C HIS A 33 21.44 4.50 3.32
N ASP A 34 22.69 4.06 3.09
CA ASP A 34 23.20 3.63 1.78
C ASP A 34 23.43 2.11 1.62
N ALA A 35 23.05 1.28 2.56
CA ALA A 35 23.03 -0.17 2.31
C ALA A 35 21.64 -0.54 1.74
N GLY A 36 21.47 -0.38 0.43
CA GLY A 36 20.25 -0.77 -0.25
C GLY A 36 20.09 -2.28 -0.28
N TYR A 37 19.21 -2.83 0.56
CA TYR A 37 18.83 -4.24 0.52
C TYR A 37 17.66 -4.43 -0.45
N THR A 38 17.71 -5.52 -1.24
CA THR A 38 16.53 -5.99 -1.96
C THR A 38 15.62 -6.80 -1.02
N SER A 39 14.34 -6.93 -1.35
CA SER A 39 13.38 -7.71 -0.55
C SER A 39 13.81 -9.16 -0.34
N SER A 40 14.55 -9.75 -1.28
CA SER A 40 15.07 -11.13 -1.21
C SER A 40 16.20 -11.32 -0.20
N GLU A 41 16.86 -10.25 0.22
CA GLU A 41 17.95 -10.25 1.21
C GLU A 41 17.44 -10.02 2.64
N LEU A 42 16.16 -9.72 2.79
CA LEU A 42 15.53 -9.36 4.05
C LEU A 42 14.59 -10.47 4.55
N SER A 43 14.44 -10.55 5.86
CA SER A 43 13.40 -11.35 6.48
C SER A 43 12.10 -10.56 6.58
N ILE A 44 10.97 -11.26 6.75
CA ILE A 44 9.66 -10.64 6.91
C ILE A 44 9.21 -10.80 8.37
N ARG A 45 8.71 -9.70 8.95
CA ARG A 45 8.02 -9.69 10.24
C ARG A 45 6.58 -9.25 10.02
N GLU A 46 5.64 -10.07 10.50
CA GLU A 46 4.23 -9.70 10.51
C GLU A 46 3.76 -9.37 11.93
N THR A 47 2.92 -8.36 12.05
CA THR A 47 2.20 -8.00 13.28
C THR A 47 0.75 -7.75 12.93
N VAL A 48 -0.17 -8.13 13.85
CA VAL A 48 -1.60 -7.94 13.68
C VAL A 48 -2.12 -7.12 14.87
N ASP A 49 -2.82 -6.04 14.57
CA ASP A 49 -3.50 -5.19 15.56
C ASP A 49 -4.94 -4.93 15.09
N GLY A 50 -5.90 -5.64 15.69
CA GLY A 50 -7.29 -5.61 15.27
C GLY A 50 -7.46 -6.06 13.82
N SER A 51 -8.01 -5.17 12.99
CA SER A 51 -8.20 -5.40 11.55
C SER A 51 -6.97 -5.04 10.68
N VAL A 52 -5.88 -4.57 11.29
CA VAL A 52 -4.67 -4.15 10.57
C VAL A 52 -3.59 -5.21 10.68
N THR A 53 -3.09 -5.66 9.54
CA THR A 53 -1.88 -6.48 9.43
C THR A 53 -0.75 -5.62 8.89
N SER A 54 0.38 -5.55 9.60
CA SER A 54 1.60 -4.88 9.15
C SER A 54 2.65 -5.92 8.79
N THR A 55 3.17 -5.83 7.58
CA THR A 55 4.25 -6.68 7.06
C THR A 55 5.48 -5.81 6.87
N SER A 56 6.54 -6.06 7.65
CA SER A 56 7.78 -5.27 7.65
C SER A 56 8.96 -6.09 7.16
N TYR A 57 9.85 -5.46 6.40
CA TYR A 57 11.16 -5.99 6.07
C TYR A 57 12.13 -5.74 7.22
N VAL A 58 12.90 -6.75 7.59
CA VAL A 58 13.87 -6.68 8.69
C VAL A 58 15.24 -7.22 8.24
N ASN A 59 16.29 -6.53 8.62
CA ASN A 59 17.66 -6.96 8.38
C ASN A 59 18.11 -8.07 9.36
N LEU A 60 19.36 -8.52 9.24
CA LEU A 60 19.91 -9.58 10.09
C LEU A 60 19.96 -9.22 11.58
N ASP A 61 20.01 -7.93 11.93
CA ASP A 61 19.96 -7.44 13.30
C ASP A 61 18.54 -7.34 13.85
N GLY A 62 17.53 -7.62 13.01
CA GLY A 62 16.11 -7.54 13.34
C GLY A 62 15.54 -6.13 13.30
N ALA A 63 16.28 -5.14 12.78
CA ALA A 63 15.80 -3.79 12.58
C ALA A 63 14.93 -3.69 11.31
N ILE A 64 13.84 -2.90 11.37
CA ILE A 64 13.02 -2.59 10.20
C ILE A 64 13.87 -1.75 9.24
N THR A 65 13.86 -2.11 7.96
CA THR A 65 14.62 -1.43 6.92
C THR A 65 13.87 -1.41 5.60
N GLY A 66 14.16 -0.42 4.74
CA GLY A 66 13.55 -0.33 3.41
C GLY A 66 14.08 -1.38 2.46
N ALA A 67 13.21 -1.98 1.66
CA ALA A 67 13.58 -2.80 0.51
C ALA A 67 13.55 -1.92 -0.74
N ILE A 68 14.72 -1.78 -1.40
CA ILE A 68 14.90 -0.84 -2.54
C ILE A 68 14.05 -1.21 -3.75
N ASP A 69 13.83 -2.48 -3.97
CA ASP A 69 12.97 -3.03 -5.04
C ASP A 69 11.48 -2.89 -4.76
N MET A 70 11.12 -2.63 -3.49
CA MET A 70 9.72 -2.45 -3.08
C MET A 70 9.36 -0.98 -2.85
N GLY A 71 10.35 -0.12 -2.56
CA GLY A 71 10.15 1.31 -2.29
C GLY A 71 9.59 1.63 -0.90
N TYR A 72 9.51 0.64 0.03
CA TYR A 72 9.01 0.82 1.39
C TYR A 72 9.67 -0.16 2.36
N ALA A 73 9.54 0.09 3.67
CA ALA A 73 9.97 -0.81 4.73
C ALA A 73 8.81 -1.63 5.32
N THR A 74 7.62 -1.06 5.39
CA THR A 74 6.42 -1.70 5.94
C THR A 74 5.21 -1.43 5.05
N VAL A 75 4.39 -2.46 4.84
CA VAL A 75 3.04 -2.30 4.30
C VAL A 75 2.02 -2.64 5.39
N CYS A 76 1.11 -1.69 5.64
CA CYS A 76 -0.05 -1.87 6.52
C CYS A 76 -1.28 -2.18 5.67
N ARG A 77 -2.00 -3.27 5.98
CA ARG A 77 -3.23 -3.68 5.31
C ARG A 77 -4.39 -3.66 6.30
N MET A 78 -5.36 -2.83 6.04
CA MET A 78 -6.62 -2.83 6.78
C MET A 78 -7.63 -3.75 6.10
N ARG A 79 -8.31 -4.57 6.91
CA ARG A 79 -9.35 -5.49 6.42
C ARG A 79 -10.71 -5.11 6.97
N ASP A 80 -11.75 -5.39 6.20
CA ASP A 80 -13.14 -5.30 6.65
C ASP A 80 -13.56 -6.54 7.45
N ASP A 81 -14.81 -6.57 7.87
CA ASP A 81 -15.40 -7.69 8.65
C ASP A 81 -15.47 -9.01 7.85
N SER A 82 -15.39 -8.95 6.52
CA SER A 82 -15.31 -10.12 5.64
C SER A 82 -13.90 -10.65 5.42
N GLY A 83 -12.88 -9.90 5.91
CA GLY A 83 -11.47 -10.18 5.77
C GLY A 83 -10.84 -9.67 4.47
N GLN A 84 -11.58 -8.91 3.65
CA GLN A 84 -11.05 -8.28 2.44
C GLN A 84 -10.18 -7.07 2.80
N VAL A 85 -9.07 -6.89 2.07
CA VAL A 85 -8.22 -5.70 2.24
C VAL A 85 -8.95 -4.51 1.66
N VAL A 86 -9.25 -3.51 2.49
CA VAL A 86 -9.94 -2.28 2.06
C VAL A 86 -8.99 -1.08 1.96
N GLU A 87 -7.80 -1.16 2.56
CA GLU A 87 -6.78 -0.13 2.46
C GLU A 87 -5.38 -0.73 2.61
N GLU A 88 -4.42 -0.20 1.84
CA GLU A 88 -2.98 -0.43 2.02
C GLU A 88 -2.27 0.90 2.23
N ARG A 89 -1.24 0.89 3.10
CA ARG A 89 -0.36 2.02 3.36
C ARG A 89 1.09 1.58 3.35
N TYR A 90 1.96 2.43 2.78
CA TYR A 90 3.39 2.19 2.71
C TYR A 90 4.12 3.13 3.65
N LEU A 91 5.01 2.55 4.47
CA LEU A 91 5.78 3.27 5.47
C LEU A 91 7.28 3.03 5.26
N ASP A 92 8.08 4.02 5.59
CA ASP A 92 9.53 3.91 5.67
C ASP A 92 9.97 3.15 6.94
N ALA A 93 11.28 3.08 7.18
CA ALA A 93 11.84 2.39 8.34
C ALA A 93 11.54 3.09 9.69
N ASN A 94 11.20 4.37 9.67
CA ASN A 94 10.81 5.15 10.85
C ASN A 94 9.32 5.04 11.15
N GLY A 95 8.53 4.50 10.22
CA GLY A 95 7.08 4.41 10.29
C GLY A 95 6.35 5.62 9.70
N ASP A 96 7.07 6.49 9.00
CA ASP A 96 6.47 7.63 8.30
C ASP A 96 5.95 7.20 6.92
N PRO A 97 4.86 7.82 6.41
CA PRO A 97 4.37 7.53 5.07
C PRO A 97 5.44 7.73 4.00
N VAL A 98 5.60 6.77 3.09
CA VAL A 98 6.54 6.84 1.97
C VAL A 98 5.83 6.59 0.65
N ALA A 99 6.18 7.36 -0.38
CA ALA A 99 5.67 7.15 -1.72
C ALA A 99 6.26 5.90 -2.34
N ARG A 100 5.41 5.00 -2.81
CA ARG A 100 5.83 3.86 -3.61
C ARG A 100 6.08 4.32 -5.04
N TYR A 101 7.26 4.00 -5.59
CA TYR A 101 7.69 4.41 -6.93
C TYR A 101 7.56 5.93 -7.17
N ASP A 102 7.75 6.74 -6.11
CA ASP A 102 7.66 8.21 -6.13
C ASP A 102 6.29 8.76 -6.59
N ASP A 103 5.22 7.97 -6.47
CA ASP A 103 3.93 8.34 -7.05
C ASP A 103 2.77 8.29 -6.03
N TYR A 104 2.62 7.24 -5.21
CA TYR A 104 1.49 7.11 -4.30
C TYR A 104 1.88 6.49 -2.95
N TYR A 105 1.14 6.82 -1.88
CA TYR A 105 1.43 6.43 -0.50
C TYR A 105 0.53 5.28 0.01
N GLY A 106 -0.48 4.94 -0.74
CA GLY A 106 -1.41 3.87 -0.39
C GLY A 106 -2.46 3.63 -1.46
N LEU A 107 -3.28 2.64 -1.21
CA LEU A 107 -4.40 2.22 -2.05
C LEU A 107 -5.64 2.05 -1.18
N SER A 108 -6.82 2.41 -1.68
CA SER A 108 -8.09 1.94 -1.14
C SER A 108 -8.80 1.04 -2.14
N TYR A 109 -9.57 0.10 -1.60
CA TYR A 109 -10.30 -0.90 -2.39
C TYR A 109 -11.77 -0.88 -2.02
N GLU A 110 -12.63 -0.86 -3.03
CA GLU A 110 -14.06 -1.11 -2.90
C GLU A 110 -14.40 -2.31 -3.78
N TYR A 111 -15.17 -3.24 -3.25
CA TYR A 111 -15.51 -4.50 -3.93
C TYR A 111 -16.97 -4.56 -4.25
N ASP A 112 -17.30 -5.08 -5.44
CA ASP A 112 -18.62 -5.49 -5.87
C ASP A 112 -18.55 -6.98 -6.31
N GLU A 113 -19.66 -7.59 -6.68
CA GLU A 113 -19.73 -9.02 -7.05
C GLU A 113 -18.75 -9.42 -8.15
N THR A 114 -18.52 -8.55 -9.13
CA THR A 114 -17.69 -8.82 -10.31
C THR A 114 -16.64 -7.76 -10.58
N SER A 115 -16.52 -6.76 -9.71
CA SER A 115 -15.59 -5.65 -9.91
C SER A 115 -14.92 -5.20 -8.62
N MET A 116 -13.81 -4.51 -8.78
CA MET A 116 -13.05 -3.87 -7.73
C MET A 116 -12.63 -2.48 -8.17
N VAL A 117 -12.90 -1.49 -7.33
CA VAL A 117 -12.40 -0.12 -7.52
C VAL A 117 -11.14 0.03 -6.70
N ILE A 118 -10.04 0.46 -7.34
CA ILE A 118 -8.74 0.70 -6.74
C ILE A 118 -8.44 2.19 -6.85
N THR A 119 -8.36 2.89 -5.73
CA THR A 119 -8.05 4.33 -5.70
C THR A 119 -6.68 4.56 -5.10
N TYR A 120 -5.85 5.36 -5.76
CA TYR A 120 -4.52 5.75 -5.31
C TYR A 120 -4.60 6.91 -4.34
N LEU A 121 -3.79 6.85 -3.26
CA LEU A 121 -3.89 7.75 -2.12
C LEU A 121 -2.58 8.50 -1.87
N ASP A 122 -2.70 9.76 -1.42
CA ASP A 122 -1.59 10.55 -0.87
C ASP A 122 -1.22 10.15 0.57
N ALA A 123 -0.27 10.86 1.17
CA ALA A 123 0.17 10.61 2.54
C ALA A 123 -0.95 10.83 3.58
N GLU A 124 -1.90 11.70 3.30
CA GLU A 124 -3.04 12.07 4.14
C GLU A 124 -4.30 11.22 3.88
N SER A 125 -4.22 10.18 3.05
CA SER A 125 -5.34 9.32 2.64
C SER A 125 -6.36 9.98 1.71
N ASN A 126 -6.00 11.03 0.98
CA ASN A 126 -6.88 11.58 -0.04
C ASN A 126 -6.56 10.96 -1.40
N PRO A 127 -7.57 10.79 -2.29
CA PRO A 127 -7.31 10.36 -3.66
C PRO A 127 -6.38 11.33 -4.39
N ILE A 128 -5.39 10.77 -5.11
CA ILE A 128 -4.47 11.56 -5.94
C ILE A 128 -4.49 11.12 -7.38
N LYS A 129 -4.10 12.04 -8.26
CA LYS A 129 -3.81 11.76 -9.66
C LYS A 129 -2.37 11.31 -9.79
N LEU A 130 -2.17 10.12 -10.35
CA LEU A 130 -0.84 9.59 -10.66
C LEU A 130 -0.16 10.35 -11.80
N SER A 131 1.16 10.21 -11.91
CA SER A 131 1.96 10.65 -13.05
C SER A 131 1.45 10.09 -14.38
N ASP A 132 0.87 8.88 -14.34
CA ASP A 132 0.23 8.19 -15.48
C ASP A 132 -1.09 8.81 -15.94
N GLY A 133 -1.66 9.78 -15.20
CA GLY A 133 -2.80 10.58 -15.62
C GLY A 133 -4.14 10.20 -15.02
N TYR A 134 -4.26 9.10 -14.30
CA TYR A 134 -5.49 8.64 -13.64
C TYR A 134 -5.33 8.62 -12.10
N SER A 135 -6.42 8.46 -11.39
CA SER A 135 -6.46 8.33 -9.93
C SER A 135 -7.07 7.01 -9.47
N THR A 136 -7.86 6.39 -10.33
CA THR A 136 -8.66 5.21 -9.98
C THR A 136 -8.65 4.21 -11.13
N ILE A 137 -8.59 2.93 -10.78
CA ILE A 137 -8.81 1.81 -11.69
C ILE A 137 -10.10 1.12 -11.29
N VAL A 138 -11.03 0.95 -12.23
CA VAL A 138 -12.12 0.01 -12.09
C VAL A 138 -11.73 -1.28 -12.79
N ARG A 139 -11.55 -2.33 -12.01
CA ARG A 139 -11.15 -3.66 -12.46
C ARG A 139 -12.34 -4.60 -12.47
N THR A 140 -12.64 -5.20 -13.60
CA THR A 140 -13.60 -6.30 -13.68
C THR A 140 -12.90 -7.64 -13.56
N GLN A 141 -13.64 -8.65 -13.10
CA GLN A 141 -13.12 -10.00 -12.92
C GLN A 141 -14.06 -11.03 -13.57
N VAL A 142 -13.47 -12.02 -14.22
CA VAL A 142 -14.14 -13.19 -14.74
C VAL A 142 -13.45 -14.43 -14.17
N ASP A 143 -14.21 -15.31 -13.53
CA ASP A 143 -13.71 -16.52 -12.88
C ASP A 143 -12.57 -16.22 -11.87
N GLY A 144 -12.68 -15.11 -11.12
CA GLY A 144 -11.70 -14.69 -10.13
C GLY A 144 -10.42 -14.10 -10.71
N ARG A 145 -10.35 -13.80 -12.00
CA ARG A 145 -9.22 -13.19 -12.68
C ARG A 145 -9.59 -11.83 -13.25
N ALA A 146 -8.65 -10.89 -13.18
CA ALA A 146 -8.84 -9.57 -13.78
C ALA A 146 -9.01 -9.69 -15.30
N SER A 147 -10.14 -9.24 -15.85
CA SER A 147 -10.42 -9.20 -17.28
C SER A 147 -10.15 -7.83 -17.87
N ASP A 148 -10.70 -6.80 -17.28
CA ASP A 148 -10.56 -5.43 -17.80
C ASP A 148 -10.16 -4.49 -16.67
N ASP A 149 -9.32 -3.51 -17.00
CA ASP A 149 -9.03 -2.34 -16.16
C ASP A 149 -9.42 -1.09 -16.94
N PHE A 150 -10.20 -0.19 -16.34
CA PHE A 150 -10.54 1.12 -16.89
C PHE A 150 -10.03 2.21 -15.97
N TYR A 151 -9.54 3.32 -16.56
CA TYR A 151 -8.88 4.40 -15.85
C TYR A 151 -9.79 5.61 -15.70
N TYR A 152 -9.81 6.18 -14.48
CA TYR A 152 -10.67 7.32 -14.14
C TYR A 152 -9.87 8.41 -13.43
N ASP A 153 -10.27 9.66 -13.64
CA ASP A 153 -9.72 10.81 -12.93
C ASP A 153 -10.38 11.02 -11.55
N LEU A 154 -9.94 12.05 -10.84
CA LEU A 154 -10.49 12.43 -9.52
C LEU A 154 -11.99 12.81 -9.54
N ASN A 155 -12.55 13.12 -10.71
CA ASN A 155 -13.96 13.45 -10.89
C ASN A 155 -14.82 12.23 -11.31
N GLY A 156 -14.19 11.05 -11.44
CA GLY A 156 -14.84 9.84 -11.91
C GLY A 156 -15.10 9.83 -13.41
N GLN A 157 -14.38 10.65 -14.20
CA GLN A 157 -14.46 10.63 -15.65
C GLN A 157 -13.38 9.68 -16.20
N GLN A 158 -13.77 8.84 -17.17
CA GLN A 158 -12.82 7.95 -17.82
C GLN A 158 -11.78 8.74 -18.60
N VAL A 159 -10.50 8.42 -18.38
CA VAL A 159 -9.36 9.14 -18.96
C VAL A 159 -8.37 8.20 -19.63
N GLN A 160 -7.56 8.76 -20.53
CA GLN A 160 -6.40 8.05 -21.06
C GLN A 160 -5.24 8.10 -20.05
N CYS A 161 -4.54 6.97 -19.90
CA CYS A 161 -3.24 6.96 -19.24
C CYS A 161 -2.16 7.58 -20.14
N SER A 162 -0.94 7.74 -19.63
CA SER A 162 0.21 8.27 -20.37
C SER A 162 0.51 7.47 -21.66
N GLY A 163 0.17 6.18 -21.68
CA GLY A 163 0.26 5.32 -22.85
C GLY A 163 -0.80 5.56 -23.93
N GLY A 164 -1.78 6.47 -23.72
CA GLY A 164 -2.80 6.86 -24.70
C GLY A 164 -4.00 5.93 -24.80
N TYR A 165 -4.22 5.02 -23.83
CA TYR A 165 -5.36 4.12 -23.79
C TYR A 165 -6.21 4.34 -22.53
N TYR A 166 -7.51 4.00 -22.61
CA TYR A 166 -8.49 4.20 -21.54
C TYR A 166 -8.61 3.01 -20.59
N GLY A 167 -7.97 1.89 -20.93
CA GLY A 167 -8.02 0.67 -20.15
C GLY A 167 -7.25 -0.45 -20.80
N LEU A 168 -7.18 -1.59 -20.13
CA LEU A 168 -6.53 -2.82 -20.56
C LEU A 168 -7.57 -3.93 -20.60
N HIS A 169 -7.49 -4.80 -21.61
CA HIS A 169 -8.21 -6.06 -21.68
C HIS A 169 -7.22 -7.22 -21.58
N ARG A 170 -7.60 -8.27 -20.84
CA ARG A 170 -6.79 -9.48 -20.67
C ARG A 170 -7.60 -10.69 -21.05
N GLU A 171 -7.02 -11.52 -21.89
CA GLU A 171 -7.54 -12.85 -22.23
C GLU A 171 -6.65 -13.93 -21.62
N TYR A 172 -7.24 -15.04 -21.23
CA TYR A 172 -6.53 -16.14 -20.60
C TYR A 172 -6.79 -17.43 -21.37
N ASN A 173 -5.74 -18.21 -21.60
CA ASN A 173 -5.87 -19.57 -22.15
C ASN A 173 -6.41 -20.55 -21.09
N ALA A 174 -6.63 -21.80 -21.49
CA ALA A 174 -7.15 -22.85 -20.60
C ALA A 174 -6.24 -23.13 -19.39
N GLU A 175 -4.93 -22.88 -19.52
CA GLU A 175 -3.93 -23.02 -18.46
C GLU A 175 -3.90 -21.79 -17.52
N GLY A 176 -4.67 -20.74 -17.83
CA GLY A 176 -4.75 -19.51 -17.06
C GLY A 176 -3.60 -18.54 -17.28
N GLN A 177 -2.87 -18.66 -18.37
CA GLN A 177 -1.85 -17.71 -18.77
C GLN A 177 -2.48 -16.58 -19.60
N ASN A 178 -2.04 -15.36 -19.38
CA ASN A 178 -2.45 -14.21 -20.20
C ASN A 178 -1.88 -14.36 -21.61
N ILE A 179 -2.73 -14.14 -22.62
CA ILE A 179 -2.42 -14.32 -24.06
C ILE A 179 -2.68 -13.04 -24.85
#